data_29a57d609a2130c6dc45d8534c0fdc3e
#
_entry.id   29a57d609a2130c6dc45d8534c0fdc3e
#
_cell.length_a   1.000
_cell.length_b   1.000
_cell.length_c   1.000
_cell.angle_alpha   90.00
_cell.angle_beta   90.00
_cell.angle_gamma   90.00
#
_symmetry.space_group_name_H-M   'P 1'
#
loop_
_entity.id
_entity.type
_entity.pdbx_description
1 polymer ?
#
loop_
_entity_poly.entity_id
_entity_poly.type
_entity_poly.pdbx_seq_one_letter_code
_entity_poly.pdbx_strand_id
1 'polypeptide(L)'
;MLDDSFHVFDTTLRDGAQGEGMSFSVADKLAVARLLDQLGVGFVEGGWPGALPKDTEFFARARTELELATAQLVAFGSTRKAGAQAASDPQVLALRDAQTPVVCLVAKSDLRHVHQALRTTPKENPAMVADTVGFLVAEGRRVFLDCEHFFDGYAYDPDYGLRVLEAAFTAGADVGVLCDTNGGMLPMGVGRTVAEVIARTGFRVGMHAQNDTACAVANSLAAVDAGATHVQGTANGYGERPGNADLFAVIGGLELKMGRRALPEGCLPEMMRVAHAIADIANKAQNPQQAYVGVSAFAHKAGLHASAIKVSPDLYNHVDPAVVGNDMRILVTEMAGRASVELKGRELGVDLSARPDAVGRVVERVKALEADGWSFEAADASFELLVRTELGEAVGEPFRLESYRVIVERREDGRVVSEATVKLHAKGERIVATGEGNGPVNALDRALRSALEPYHPTLAGMQLTDYKVRILDGRHGTDAVTRVLVETGDGRREWTTVGVHANVIEASWLALADAVQYGLLGEAA
;
A
#
# COMPACT_ATOMS: atom_id res chain seq x y z
N MET A 1 20.95 -16.22 10.01
CA MET A 1 19.94 -16.97 10.77
C MET A 1 19.08 -15.94 11.50
N LEU A 2 17.76 -16.05 11.37
CA LEU A 2 16.82 -15.23 12.15
C LEU A 2 17.10 -15.41 13.63
N ASP A 3 17.08 -14.30 14.37
CA ASP A 3 17.05 -14.35 15.82
C ASP A 3 15.69 -14.90 16.25
N ASP A 4 15.67 -16.12 16.80
CA ASP A 4 14.44 -16.77 17.27
C ASP A 4 13.84 -16.12 18.52
N SER A 5 14.43 -15.02 18.99
CA SER A 5 13.94 -14.29 20.17
C SER A 5 12.67 -13.49 19.89
N PHE A 6 12.44 -13.08 18.64
CA PHE A 6 11.27 -12.32 18.22
C PHE A 6 10.80 -12.72 16.81
N HIS A 7 9.49 -12.90 16.65
CA HIS A 7 8.90 -13.32 15.38
C HIS A 7 8.01 -12.24 14.77
N VAL A 8 8.29 -11.91 13.50
CA VAL A 8 7.37 -11.23 12.59
C VAL A 8 6.76 -12.28 11.67
N PHE A 9 5.44 -12.41 11.70
CA PHE A 9 4.69 -13.44 10.99
C PHE A 9 3.67 -12.78 10.05
N ASP A 10 3.81 -13.03 8.76
CA ASP A 10 2.90 -12.53 7.74
C ASP A 10 1.82 -13.56 7.41
N THR A 11 0.56 -13.13 7.43
CA THR A 11 -0.59 -13.95 7.03
C THR A 11 -1.33 -13.38 5.81
N THR A 12 -0.67 -12.57 4.97
CA THR A 12 -1.27 -11.96 3.76
C THR A 12 -1.87 -13.00 2.82
N LEU A 13 -1.17 -14.13 2.61
CA LEU A 13 -1.58 -15.14 1.64
C LEU A 13 -2.69 -16.07 2.16
N ARG A 14 -3.03 -16.01 3.45
CA ARG A 14 -4.14 -16.76 4.04
C ARG A 14 -5.23 -15.80 4.54
N ASP A 15 -5.04 -15.09 5.64
CA ASP A 15 -6.03 -14.20 6.23
C ASP A 15 -6.24 -12.93 5.40
N GLY A 16 -5.14 -12.34 4.93
CA GLY A 16 -5.18 -11.21 4.00
C GLY A 16 -5.96 -11.50 2.73
N ALA A 17 -5.87 -12.73 2.21
CA ALA A 17 -6.59 -13.17 1.01
C ALA A 17 -8.11 -13.30 1.21
N GLN A 18 -8.61 -13.21 2.45
CA GLN A 18 -10.05 -13.22 2.76
C GLN A 18 -10.69 -11.84 2.62
N GLY A 19 -9.90 -10.80 2.35
CA GLY A 19 -10.42 -9.44 2.10
C GLY A 19 -11.31 -9.35 0.88
N GLU A 20 -12.33 -8.49 0.94
CA GLU A 20 -13.23 -8.27 -0.19
C GLU A 20 -12.46 -7.81 -1.44
N GLY A 21 -12.71 -8.44 -2.59
CA GLY A 21 -12.04 -8.16 -3.84
C GLY A 21 -10.55 -8.57 -3.88
N MET A 22 -10.11 -9.46 -2.97
CA MET A 22 -8.78 -10.07 -2.99
C MET A 22 -8.82 -11.44 -3.67
N SER A 23 -7.91 -11.67 -4.61
CA SER A 23 -7.76 -12.99 -5.24
C SER A 23 -6.34 -13.16 -5.74
N PHE A 24 -5.58 -14.00 -5.08
CA PHE A 24 -4.24 -14.39 -5.53
C PHE A 24 -4.31 -15.69 -6.32
N SER A 25 -3.67 -15.74 -7.48
CA SER A 25 -3.31 -16.99 -8.15
C SER A 25 -2.15 -17.68 -7.39
N VAL A 26 -1.84 -18.91 -7.76
CA VAL A 26 -0.67 -19.61 -7.18
C VAL A 26 0.64 -18.87 -7.52
N ALA A 27 0.74 -18.32 -8.73
CA ALA A 27 1.89 -17.51 -9.15
C ALA A 27 2.03 -16.23 -8.30
N ASP A 28 0.92 -15.54 -8.03
CA ASP A 28 0.89 -14.36 -7.17
C ASP A 28 1.33 -14.70 -5.74
N LYS A 29 0.85 -15.80 -5.18
CA LYS A 29 1.26 -16.28 -3.85
C LYS A 29 2.78 -16.52 -3.78
N LEU A 30 3.35 -17.15 -4.80
CA LEU A 30 4.80 -17.36 -4.88
C LEU A 30 5.57 -16.03 -4.98
N ALA A 31 5.06 -15.07 -5.76
CA ALA A 31 5.66 -13.75 -5.91
C ALA A 31 5.62 -12.95 -4.59
N VAL A 32 4.46 -12.90 -3.92
CA VAL A 32 4.30 -12.24 -2.62
C VAL A 32 5.19 -12.88 -1.55
N ALA A 33 5.28 -14.22 -1.50
CA ALA A 33 6.16 -14.91 -0.56
C ALA A 33 7.63 -14.49 -0.73
N ARG A 34 8.11 -14.35 -1.99
CA ARG A 34 9.48 -13.85 -2.28
C ARG A 34 9.67 -12.40 -1.84
N LEU A 35 8.67 -11.53 -2.03
CA LEU A 35 8.74 -10.14 -1.60
C LEU A 35 8.82 -10.02 -0.07
N LEU A 36 8.05 -10.82 0.65
CA LEU A 36 8.08 -10.87 2.11
C LEU A 36 9.41 -11.42 2.64
N ASP A 37 9.99 -12.42 1.97
CA ASP A 37 11.33 -12.93 2.27
C ASP A 37 12.42 -11.87 2.04
N GLN A 38 12.34 -11.11 0.93
CA GLN A 38 13.23 -9.97 0.65
C GLN A 38 13.15 -8.89 1.71
N LEU A 39 11.95 -8.63 2.24
CA LEU A 39 11.75 -7.73 3.38
C LEU A 39 12.40 -8.28 4.67
N GLY A 40 12.59 -9.58 4.75
CA GLY A 40 13.17 -10.23 5.92
C GLY A 40 12.15 -10.66 6.97
N VAL A 41 10.89 -10.84 6.60
CA VAL A 41 9.85 -11.41 7.48
C VAL A 41 10.24 -12.84 7.88
N GLY A 42 10.05 -13.18 9.15
CA GLY A 42 10.47 -14.47 9.69
C GLY A 42 9.62 -15.64 9.26
N PHE A 43 8.31 -15.42 9.09
CA PHE A 43 7.33 -16.45 8.77
C PHE A 43 6.33 -15.95 7.74
N VAL A 44 6.00 -16.79 6.75
CA VAL A 44 4.98 -16.50 5.72
C VAL A 44 3.96 -17.62 5.70
N GLU A 45 2.73 -17.30 6.08
CA GLU A 45 1.61 -18.24 6.11
C GLU A 45 0.98 -18.34 4.72
N GLY A 46 1.25 -19.47 4.04
CA GLY A 46 0.93 -19.65 2.63
C GLY A 46 -0.52 -19.98 2.30
N GLY A 47 -1.31 -20.46 3.28
CA GLY A 47 -2.69 -20.86 3.06
C GLY A 47 -3.09 -22.12 3.82
N TRP A 48 -4.27 -22.67 3.47
CA TRP A 48 -4.89 -23.82 4.13
C TRP A 48 -4.88 -25.05 3.20
N PRO A 49 -3.85 -25.90 3.23
CA PRO A 49 -3.79 -27.11 2.41
C PRO A 49 -4.91 -28.09 2.80
N GLY A 50 -5.48 -28.76 1.80
CA GLY A 50 -6.59 -29.68 1.99
C GLY A 50 -7.97 -29.04 2.11
N ALA A 51 -8.07 -27.76 2.47
CA ALA A 51 -9.32 -26.99 2.45
C ALA A 51 -9.58 -26.35 1.08
N LEU A 52 -8.55 -25.76 0.49
CA LEU A 52 -8.61 -25.09 -0.81
C LEU A 52 -7.65 -25.78 -1.81
N PRO A 53 -8.15 -26.20 -2.99
CA PRO A 53 -7.30 -26.80 -4.02
C PRO A 53 -6.11 -25.92 -4.43
N LYS A 54 -6.35 -24.61 -4.56
CA LYS A 54 -5.32 -23.62 -4.87
C LYS A 54 -4.21 -23.58 -3.83
N ASP A 55 -4.53 -23.67 -2.55
CA ASP A 55 -3.54 -23.66 -1.48
C ASP A 55 -2.74 -24.98 -1.46
N THR A 56 -3.41 -26.10 -1.73
CA THR A 56 -2.71 -27.39 -1.89
C THR A 56 -1.72 -27.34 -3.06
N GLU A 57 -2.12 -26.74 -4.20
CA GLU A 57 -1.22 -26.53 -5.35
C GLU A 57 -0.07 -25.57 -4.99
N PHE A 58 -0.35 -24.48 -4.28
CA PHE A 58 0.69 -23.55 -3.82
C PHE A 58 1.80 -24.27 -3.05
N PHE A 59 1.46 -25.08 -2.03
CA PHE A 59 2.46 -25.80 -1.26
C PHE A 59 3.19 -26.85 -2.09
N ALA A 60 2.53 -27.50 -3.04
CA ALA A 60 3.18 -28.44 -3.95
C ALA A 60 4.23 -27.75 -4.83
N ARG A 61 3.91 -26.59 -5.40
CA ARG A 61 4.82 -25.79 -6.23
C ARG A 61 5.90 -25.09 -5.42
N ALA A 62 5.58 -24.62 -4.22
CA ALA A 62 6.54 -23.95 -3.34
C ALA A 62 7.77 -24.82 -3.03
N ARG A 63 7.61 -26.14 -2.96
CA ARG A 63 8.73 -27.07 -2.71
C ARG A 63 9.84 -27.02 -3.77
N THR A 64 9.52 -26.63 -5.00
CA THR A 64 10.45 -26.64 -6.14
C THR A 64 10.70 -25.26 -6.73
N GLU A 65 9.79 -24.32 -6.51
CA GLU A 65 9.82 -23.00 -7.13
C GLU A 65 10.11 -21.86 -6.13
N LEU A 66 10.04 -22.14 -4.81
CA LEU A 66 10.20 -21.11 -3.79
C LEU A 66 11.47 -21.38 -2.95
N GLU A 67 12.48 -20.56 -3.17
CA GLU A 67 13.66 -20.50 -2.31
C GLU A 67 13.54 -19.26 -1.42
N LEU A 68 13.52 -19.46 -0.11
CA LEU A 68 13.43 -18.41 0.90
C LEU A 68 14.75 -18.37 1.68
N ALA A 69 15.36 -17.18 1.75
CA ALA A 69 16.62 -16.97 2.44
C ALA A 69 16.43 -16.71 3.94
N THR A 70 15.33 -16.09 4.30
CA THR A 70 15.03 -15.61 5.66
C THR A 70 13.75 -16.25 6.19
N ALA A 71 12.67 -16.19 5.43
CA ALA A 71 11.35 -16.62 5.88
C ALA A 71 11.21 -18.15 5.95
N GLN A 72 10.46 -18.61 6.94
CA GLN A 72 9.96 -19.99 6.98
C GLN A 72 8.52 -20.02 6.46
N LEU A 73 8.25 -20.94 5.53
CA LEU A 73 6.90 -21.15 5.02
C LEU A 73 6.05 -21.89 6.06
N VAL A 74 4.83 -21.41 6.28
CA VAL A 74 3.88 -21.93 7.26
C VAL A 74 2.63 -22.45 6.55
N ALA A 75 2.18 -23.66 6.92
CA ALA A 75 0.85 -24.16 6.55
C ALA A 75 -0.13 -23.89 7.69
N PHE A 76 -1.31 -23.36 7.36
CA PHE A 76 -2.37 -23.08 8.32
C PHE A 76 -3.45 -24.16 8.26
N GLY A 77 -4.06 -24.49 9.41
CA GLY A 77 -5.20 -25.39 9.46
C GLY A 77 -5.83 -25.49 10.83
N SER A 78 -6.91 -26.28 10.93
CA SER A 78 -7.59 -26.55 12.19
C SER A 78 -7.04 -27.79 12.89
N THR A 79 -7.35 -27.91 14.18
CA THR A 79 -7.16 -29.16 14.92
C THR A 79 -8.05 -30.28 14.34
N ARG A 80 -7.75 -31.54 14.67
CA ARG A 80 -8.59 -32.67 14.28
C ARG A 80 -10.07 -32.48 14.66
N LYS A 81 -10.95 -33.18 14.00
CA LYS A 81 -12.39 -33.20 14.36
C LYS A 81 -12.61 -33.88 15.71
N ALA A 82 -13.68 -33.48 16.40
CA ALA A 82 -14.10 -34.11 17.64
C ALA A 82 -14.35 -35.62 17.44
N GLY A 83 -13.82 -36.44 18.36
CA GLY A 83 -13.92 -37.88 18.29
C GLY A 83 -13.03 -38.58 17.25
N ALA A 84 -12.29 -37.86 16.40
CA ALA A 84 -11.30 -38.42 15.48
C ALA A 84 -9.91 -38.58 16.17
N GLN A 85 -8.95 -39.15 15.46
CA GLN A 85 -7.53 -39.16 15.85
C GLN A 85 -6.74 -38.29 14.86
N ALA A 86 -5.75 -37.54 15.30
CA ALA A 86 -4.94 -36.66 14.45
C ALA A 86 -4.26 -37.44 13.32
N ALA A 87 -3.75 -38.64 13.60
CA ALA A 87 -3.07 -39.51 12.64
C ALA A 87 -3.97 -40.04 11.49
N SER A 88 -5.28 -39.89 11.60
CA SER A 88 -6.25 -40.31 10.59
C SER A 88 -7.18 -39.20 10.10
N ASP A 89 -7.05 -37.97 10.64
CA ASP A 89 -7.84 -36.85 10.20
C ASP A 89 -7.30 -36.29 8.88
N PRO A 90 -8.11 -36.24 7.80
CA PRO A 90 -7.63 -35.81 6.49
C PRO A 90 -7.07 -34.37 6.47
N GLN A 91 -7.61 -33.49 7.33
CA GLN A 91 -7.17 -32.10 7.41
C GLN A 91 -5.78 -32.01 8.07
N VAL A 92 -5.55 -32.78 9.13
CA VAL A 92 -4.25 -32.85 9.81
C VAL A 92 -3.20 -33.51 8.91
N LEU A 93 -3.60 -34.55 8.18
CA LEU A 93 -2.72 -35.19 7.21
C LEU A 93 -2.34 -34.25 6.07
N ALA A 94 -3.24 -33.40 5.58
CA ALA A 94 -2.92 -32.40 4.57
C ALA A 94 -1.87 -31.38 5.07
N LEU A 95 -1.92 -31.00 6.35
CA LEU A 95 -0.89 -30.14 6.98
C LEU A 95 0.48 -30.81 7.02
N ARG A 96 0.54 -32.09 7.40
CA ARG A 96 1.77 -32.90 7.35
C ARG A 96 2.32 -32.97 5.93
N ASP A 97 1.45 -33.26 4.96
CA ASP A 97 1.80 -33.48 3.55
C ASP A 97 2.16 -32.19 2.79
N ALA A 98 1.83 -31.02 3.33
CA ALA A 98 2.31 -29.72 2.84
C ALA A 98 3.85 -29.59 2.97
N GLN A 99 4.47 -30.34 3.87
CA GLN A 99 5.91 -30.41 4.09
C GLN A 99 6.58 -29.08 4.44
N THR A 100 5.83 -28.17 5.06
CA THR A 100 6.38 -26.91 5.58
C THR A 100 7.15 -27.17 6.88
N PRO A 101 8.19 -26.38 7.19
CA PRO A 101 8.91 -26.49 8.46
C PRO A 101 8.02 -26.13 9.66
N VAL A 102 7.04 -25.25 9.44
CA VAL A 102 6.15 -24.73 10.48
C VAL A 102 4.69 -24.99 10.10
N VAL A 103 3.87 -25.27 11.10
CA VAL A 103 2.41 -25.34 11.00
C VAL A 103 1.79 -24.40 12.03
N CYS A 104 0.83 -23.57 11.60
CA CYS A 104 -0.01 -22.76 12.48
C CYS A 104 -1.40 -23.39 12.57
N LEU A 105 -1.83 -23.75 13.77
CA LEU A 105 -3.12 -24.37 14.02
C LEU A 105 -4.09 -23.35 14.62
N VAL A 106 -5.34 -23.32 14.17
CA VAL A 106 -6.40 -22.57 14.83
C VAL A 106 -7.19 -23.46 15.79
N ALA A 107 -7.41 -22.97 17.02
CA ALA A 107 -8.26 -23.61 18.01
C ALA A 107 -9.17 -22.60 18.70
N LYS A 108 -10.40 -22.99 19.02
CA LYS A 108 -11.32 -22.14 19.77
C LYS A 108 -10.88 -22.01 21.23
N SER A 109 -10.71 -20.80 21.70
CA SER A 109 -10.36 -20.49 23.10
C SER A 109 -11.50 -19.82 23.88
N ASP A 110 -12.63 -19.60 23.23
CA ASP A 110 -13.87 -19.13 23.86
C ASP A 110 -14.83 -20.32 24.07
N LEU A 111 -15.21 -20.55 25.32
CA LEU A 111 -16.09 -21.66 25.70
C LEU A 111 -17.46 -21.62 24.99
N ARG A 112 -17.95 -20.43 24.70
CA ARG A 112 -19.22 -20.24 23.95
C ARG A 112 -19.11 -20.79 22.52
N HIS A 113 -17.98 -20.53 21.86
CA HIS A 113 -17.70 -21.04 20.51
C HIS A 113 -17.49 -22.55 20.49
N VAL A 114 -16.90 -23.12 21.54
CA VAL A 114 -16.77 -24.58 21.68
C VAL A 114 -18.12 -25.26 21.70
N HIS A 115 -19.08 -24.70 22.46
CA HIS A 115 -20.42 -25.27 22.52
C HIS A 115 -21.25 -25.04 21.28
N GLN A 116 -21.24 -23.80 20.76
CA GLN A 116 -22.16 -23.38 19.71
C GLN A 116 -21.63 -23.66 18.30
N ALA A 117 -20.35 -23.37 18.05
CA ALA A 117 -19.74 -23.51 16.73
C ALA A 117 -19.11 -24.91 16.53
N LEU A 118 -18.24 -25.35 17.43
CA LEU A 118 -17.65 -26.69 17.36
C LEU A 118 -18.62 -27.81 17.76
N ARG A 119 -19.65 -27.49 18.53
CA ARG A 119 -20.66 -28.46 19.02
C ARG A 119 -20.01 -29.61 19.77
N THR A 120 -18.99 -29.31 20.58
CA THR A 120 -18.24 -30.30 21.37
C THR A 120 -18.18 -29.88 22.84
N THR A 121 -17.43 -30.64 23.64
CA THR A 121 -17.33 -30.43 25.08
C THR A 121 -16.08 -29.59 25.46
N PRO A 122 -16.10 -28.90 26.61
CA PRO A 122 -14.94 -28.18 27.13
C PRO A 122 -13.72 -29.06 27.41
N LYS A 123 -13.91 -30.36 27.51
CA LYS A 123 -12.83 -31.35 27.71
C LYS A 123 -12.26 -31.82 26.37
N GLU A 124 -13.11 -32.00 25.36
CA GLU A 124 -12.68 -32.53 24.05
C GLU A 124 -11.86 -31.52 23.27
N ASN A 125 -12.21 -30.21 23.30
CA ASN A 125 -11.48 -29.22 22.52
C ASN A 125 -9.97 -29.12 22.92
N PRO A 126 -9.56 -29.02 24.19
CA PRO A 126 -8.15 -29.11 24.56
C PRO A 126 -7.51 -30.46 24.19
N ALA A 127 -8.27 -31.56 24.22
CA ALA A 127 -7.77 -32.86 23.78
C ALA A 127 -7.52 -32.90 22.26
N MET A 128 -8.37 -32.24 21.46
CA MET A 128 -8.13 -32.06 20.02
C MET A 128 -6.84 -31.26 19.77
N VAL A 129 -6.60 -30.19 20.53
CA VAL A 129 -5.37 -29.40 20.46
C VAL A 129 -4.15 -30.27 20.79
N ALA A 130 -4.15 -30.93 21.94
CA ALA A 130 -3.01 -31.74 22.40
C ALA A 130 -2.67 -32.88 21.41
N ASP A 131 -3.69 -33.59 20.91
CA ASP A 131 -3.51 -34.71 19.95
C ASP A 131 -2.94 -34.20 18.61
N THR A 132 -3.46 -33.06 18.09
CA THR A 132 -3.02 -32.52 16.81
C THR A 132 -1.61 -31.92 16.90
N VAL A 133 -1.34 -31.14 17.94
CA VAL A 133 0.00 -30.55 18.17
C VAL A 133 1.02 -31.68 18.34
N GLY A 134 0.73 -32.64 19.25
CA GLY A 134 1.64 -33.76 19.51
C GLY A 134 1.95 -34.62 18.25
N PHE A 135 0.94 -34.84 17.40
CA PHE A 135 1.13 -35.54 16.15
C PHE A 135 2.08 -34.78 15.21
N LEU A 136 1.84 -33.49 14.97
CA LEU A 136 2.65 -32.68 14.05
C LEU A 136 4.07 -32.45 14.58
N VAL A 137 4.25 -32.30 15.89
CA VAL A 137 5.58 -32.24 16.53
C VAL A 137 6.32 -33.56 16.33
N ALA A 138 5.65 -34.70 16.49
CA ALA A 138 6.25 -36.03 16.23
C ALA A 138 6.64 -36.21 14.76
N GLU A 139 5.93 -35.56 13.83
CA GLU A 139 6.27 -35.50 12.40
C GLU A 139 7.40 -34.48 12.09
N GLY A 140 8.02 -33.89 13.12
CA GLY A 140 9.13 -32.94 12.99
C GLY A 140 8.74 -31.53 12.60
N ARG A 141 7.48 -31.13 12.80
CA ARG A 141 7.01 -29.76 12.53
C ARG A 141 7.14 -28.88 13.77
N ARG A 142 7.55 -27.64 13.59
CA ARG A 142 7.37 -26.58 14.58
C ARG A 142 5.91 -26.15 14.55
N VAL A 143 5.25 -26.06 15.71
CA VAL A 143 3.81 -25.80 15.77
C VAL A 143 3.53 -24.53 16.54
N PHE A 144 2.76 -23.62 15.94
CA PHE A 144 2.14 -22.45 16.57
C PHE A 144 0.65 -22.71 16.73
N LEU A 145 0.03 -22.12 17.76
CA LEU A 145 -1.40 -22.23 18.00
C LEU A 145 -2.05 -20.83 18.03
N ASP A 146 -2.88 -20.53 17.04
CA ASP A 146 -3.79 -19.39 17.07
C ASP A 146 -4.98 -19.70 17.98
N CYS A 147 -5.02 -19.04 19.14
CA CYS A 147 -6.10 -19.12 20.11
C CYS A 147 -7.23 -18.19 19.68
N GLU A 148 -8.11 -18.67 18.79
CA GLU A 148 -9.16 -17.89 18.18
C GLU A 148 -10.20 -17.43 19.21
N HIS A 149 -10.60 -16.14 19.13
CA HIS A 149 -11.46 -15.44 20.10
C HIS A 149 -10.89 -15.44 21.54
N PHE A 150 -9.56 -15.37 21.67
CA PHE A 150 -8.93 -15.47 22.99
C PHE A 150 -9.40 -14.38 23.95
N PHE A 151 -9.38 -13.13 23.56
CA PHE A 151 -9.69 -12.01 24.45
C PHE A 151 -11.15 -12.02 24.93
N ASP A 152 -12.09 -12.30 24.03
CA ASP A 152 -13.51 -12.46 24.38
C ASP A 152 -13.74 -13.69 25.29
N GLY A 153 -13.06 -14.79 24.98
CA GLY A 153 -13.11 -16.02 25.76
C GLY A 153 -12.48 -15.85 27.14
N TYR A 154 -11.34 -15.16 27.20
CA TYR A 154 -10.65 -14.86 28.46
C TYR A 154 -11.48 -13.96 29.39
N ALA A 155 -12.14 -12.97 28.82
CA ALA A 155 -13.06 -12.13 29.59
C ALA A 155 -14.28 -12.91 30.13
N TYR A 156 -14.71 -13.98 29.43
CA TYR A 156 -15.84 -14.82 29.83
C TYR A 156 -15.42 -15.93 30.81
N ASP A 157 -14.36 -16.67 30.51
CA ASP A 157 -13.79 -17.75 31.34
C ASP A 157 -12.26 -17.79 31.15
N PRO A 158 -11.51 -17.05 32.01
CA PRO A 158 -10.04 -17.00 31.91
C PRO A 158 -9.38 -18.38 32.01
N ASP A 159 -9.89 -19.24 32.87
CA ASP A 159 -9.29 -20.56 33.12
C ASP A 159 -9.47 -21.50 31.91
N TYR A 160 -10.53 -21.29 31.11
CA TYR A 160 -10.71 -22.08 29.91
C TYR A 160 -9.69 -21.71 28.82
N GLY A 161 -9.49 -20.41 28.56
CA GLY A 161 -8.47 -19.96 27.60
C GLY A 161 -7.07 -20.47 27.94
N LEU A 162 -6.72 -20.43 29.22
CA LEU A 162 -5.43 -20.95 29.71
C LEU A 162 -5.31 -22.47 29.58
N ARG A 163 -6.37 -23.25 29.78
CA ARG A 163 -6.35 -24.70 29.54
C ARG A 163 -6.09 -25.06 28.09
N VAL A 164 -6.59 -24.25 27.14
CA VAL A 164 -6.30 -24.46 25.70
C VAL A 164 -4.81 -24.21 25.41
N LEU A 165 -4.24 -23.13 25.95
CA LEU A 165 -2.81 -22.84 25.84
C LEU A 165 -1.96 -23.96 26.49
N GLU A 166 -2.29 -24.37 27.72
CA GLU A 166 -1.57 -25.42 28.45
C GLU A 166 -1.58 -26.75 27.69
N ALA A 167 -2.71 -27.11 27.08
CA ALA A 167 -2.81 -28.31 26.24
C ALA A 167 -1.88 -28.25 25.04
N ALA A 168 -1.74 -27.10 24.38
CA ALA A 168 -0.84 -26.90 23.26
C ALA A 168 0.63 -26.98 23.69
N PHE A 169 1.04 -26.25 24.72
CA PHE A 169 2.43 -26.22 25.19
C PHE A 169 2.88 -27.57 25.76
N THR A 170 2.01 -28.26 26.50
CA THR A 170 2.30 -29.60 27.00
C THR A 170 2.52 -30.61 25.86
N ALA A 171 1.83 -30.41 24.73
CA ALA A 171 1.99 -31.22 23.53
C ALA A 171 3.17 -30.80 22.63
N GLY A 172 3.86 -29.70 22.95
CA GLY A 172 5.08 -29.25 22.26
C GLY A 172 4.89 -28.06 21.32
N ALA A 173 3.80 -27.29 21.44
CA ALA A 173 3.69 -26.02 20.72
C ALA A 173 4.76 -25.03 21.18
N ASP A 174 5.27 -24.22 20.25
CA ASP A 174 6.31 -23.23 20.52
C ASP A 174 5.74 -21.83 20.85
N VAL A 175 4.63 -21.45 20.25
CA VAL A 175 3.96 -20.15 20.47
C VAL A 175 2.46 -20.35 20.59
N GLY A 176 1.85 -19.69 21.59
CA GLY A 176 0.40 -19.52 21.67
C GLY A 176 0.03 -18.07 21.28
N VAL A 177 -0.64 -17.91 20.16
CA VAL A 177 -1.01 -16.59 19.64
C VAL A 177 -2.39 -16.21 20.16
N LEU A 178 -2.46 -15.09 20.89
CA LEU A 178 -3.71 -14.56 21.44
C LEU A 178 -4.41 -13.75 20.34
N CYS A 179 -5.56 -14.26 19.85
CA CYS A 179 -6.26 -13.64 18.73
C CYS A 179 -7.39 -12.72 19.21
N ASP A 180 -7.32 -11.45 18.85
CA ASP A 180 -8.44 -10.51 18.88
C ASP A 180 -9.25 -10.65 17.59
N THR A 181 -9.97 -11.77 17.47
CA THR A 181 -10.66 -12.18 16.24
C THR A 181 -11.79 -11.23 15.84
N ASN A 182 -12.46 -10.64 16.84
CA ASN A 182 -13.51 -9.65 16.61
C ASN A 182 -12.97 -8.22 16.45
N GLY A 183 -11.67 -7.99 16.65
CA GLY A 183 -11.03 -6.68 16.57
C GLY A 183 -11.58 -5.66 17.58
N GLY A 184 -12.16 -6.16 18.67
CA GLY A 184 -12.86 -5.34 19.67
C GLY A 184 -12.00 -4.79 20.80
N MET A 185 -10.75 -5.21 20.89
CA MET A 185 -9.86 -4.84 21.98
C MET A 185 -9.27 -3.44 21.81
N LEU A 186 -8.97 -2.82 22.95
CA LEU A 186 -8.19 -1.59 23.02
C LEU A 186 -6.80 -1.89 23.61
N PRO A 187 -5.76 -1.09 23.30
CA PRO A 187 -4.36 -1.38 23.63
C PRO A 187 -4.12 -1.66 25.13
N MET A 188 -4.73 -0.88 26.00
CA MET A 188 -4.61 -1.08 27.45
C MET A 188 -5.19 -2.43 27.93
N GLY A 189 -6.27 -2.91 27.28
CA GLY A 189 -6.87 -4.20 27.55
C GLY A 189 -5.95 -5.34 27.09
N VAL A 190 -5.42 -5.22 25.88
CA VAL A 190 -4.47 -6.18 25.30
C VAL A 190 -3.24 -6.29 26.20
N GLY A 191 -2.58 -5.18 26.53
CA GLY A 191 -1.36 -5.20 27.36
C GLY A 191 -1.59 -5.87 28.71
N ARG A 192 -2.71 -5.58 29.40
CA ARG A 192 -3.04 -6.23 30.67
C ARG A 192 -3.25 -7.73 30.52
N THR A 193 -4.04 -8.16 29.54
CA THR A 193 -4.34 -9.59 29.34
C THR A 193 -3.07 -10.36 28.96
N VAL A 194 -2.25 -9.82 28.05
CA VAL A 194 -0.97 -10.46 27.66
C VAL A 194 -0.03 -10.60 28.86
N ALA A 195 0.17 -9.53 29.64
CA ALA A 195 1.01 -9.58 30.84
C ALA A 195 0.50 -10.60 31.87
N GLU A 196 -0.82 -10.66 32.09
CA GLU A 196 -1.43 -11.63 33.00
C GLU A 196 -1.25 -13.07 32.50
N VAL A 197 -1.46 -13.34 31.22
CA VAL A 197 -1.27 -14.68 30.62
C VAL A 197 0.18 -15.13 30.78
N ILE A 198 1.15 -14.25 30.48
CA ILE A 198 2.58 -14.55 30.64
C ILE A 198 2.90 -14.83 32.11
N ALA A 199 2.43 -13.99 33.03
CA ALA A 199 2.68 -14.16 34.45
C ALA A 199 2.09 -15.47 35.02
N ARG A 200 0.91 -15.91 34.52
CA ARG A 200 0.25 -17.14 34.95
C ARG A 200 0.84 -18.41 34.36
N THR A 201 1.40 -18.32 33.16
CA THR A 201 1.79 -19.53 32.39
C THR A 201 3.29 -19.64 32.15
N GLY A 202 4.01 -18.53 32.02
CA GLY A 202 5.40 -18.51 31.56
C GLY A 202 5.58 -18.92 30.09
N PHE A 203 4.49 -19.06 29.34
CA PHE A 203 4.53 -19.49 27.95
C PHE A 203 4.93 -18.34 27.00
N ARG A 204 5.52 -18.70 25.88
CA ARG A 204 5.79 -17.78 24.77
C ARG A 204 4.48 -17.45 24.07
N VAL A 205 4.08 -16.18 24.14
CA VAL A 205 2.83 -15.75 23.50
C VAL A 205 3.08 -14.79 22.34
N GLY A 206 2.13 -14.82 21.40
CA GLY A 206 2.04 -13.90 20.28
C GLY A 206 0.74 -13.11 20.29
N MET A 207 0.63 -12.17 19.36
CA MET A 207 -0.56 -11.36 19.12
C MET A 207 -1.00 -11.44 17.66
N HIS A 208 -2.29 -11.68 17.46
CA HIS A 208 -2.98 -11.51 16.17
C HIS A 208 -4.17 -10.58 16.40
N ALA A 209 -4.24 -9.46 15.68
CA ALA A 209 -5.26 -8.45 15.87
C ALA A 209 -6.01 -8.12 14.56
N GLN A 210 -7.33 -8.22 14.59
CA GLN A 210 -8.22 -7.63 13.59
C GLN A 210 -8.42 -6.14 13.90
N ASN A 211 -8.77 -5.35 12.87
CA ASN A 211 -8.71 -3.89 12.91
C ASN A 211 -10.07 -3.19 13.08
N ASP A 212 -11.09 -3.88 13.61
CA ASP A 212 -12.46 -3.37 13.69
C ASP A 212 -12.60 -2.09 14.54
N THR A 213 -11.77 -1.93 15.55
CA THR A 213 -11.67 -0.70 16.36
C THR A 213 -10.63 0.30 15.82
N ALA A 214 -10.02 0.05 14.66
CA ALA A 214 -8.86 0.78 14.14
C ALA A 214 -7.63 0.76 15.09
N CYS A 215 -7.53 -0.25 15.95
CA CYS A 215 -6.47 -0.36 16.97
C CYS A 215 -5.52 -1.53 16.74
N ALA A 216 -5.63 -2.28 15.64
CA ALA A 216 -4.87 -3.52 15.47
C ALA A 216 -3.34 -3.32 15.57
N VAL A 217 -2.79 -2.27 14.96
CA VAL A 217 -1.36 -1.92 15.09
C VAL A 217 -1.01 -1.56 16.53
N ALA A 218 -1.80 -0.71 17.18
CA ALA A 218 -1.57 -0.30 18.57
C ALA A 218 -1.72 -1.49 19.54
N ASN A 219 -2.65 -2.40 19.27
CA ASN A 219 -2.85 -3.64 20.02
C ASN A 219 -1.63 -4.56 19.90
N SER A 220 -1.08 -4.71 18.70
CA SER A 220 0.14 -5.50 18.45
C SER A 220 1.35 -4.93 19.21
N LEU A 221 1.56 -3.61 19.16
CA LEU A 221 2.64 -2.95 19.88
C LEU A 221 2.45 -3.04 21.41
N ALA A 222 1.21 -2.88 21.91
CA ALA A 222 0.91 -3.04 23.35
C ALA A 222 1.14 -4.48 23.85
N ALA A 223 0.87 -5.48 23.00
CA ALA A 223 1.17 -6.88 23.32
C ALA A 223 2.68 -7.11 23.44
N VAL A 224 3.48 -6.54 22.55
CA VAL A 224 4.96 -6.64 22.60
C VAL A 224 5.52 -5.91 23.83
N ASP A 225 5.00 -4.73 24.14
CA ASP A 225 5.39 -3.99 25.37
C ASP A 225 5.09 -4.81 26.62
N ALA A 226 4.00 -5.59 26.60
CA ALA A 226 3.61 -6.50 27.69
C ALA A 226 4.37 -7.84 27.70
N GLY A 227 5.29 -8.08 26.76
CA GLY A 227 6.17 -9.25 26.74
C GLY A 227 5.87 -10.28 25.63
N ALA A 228 4.93 -10.06 24.73
CA ALA A 228 4.76 -10.91 23.55
C ALA A 228 6.01 -10.86 22.66
N THR A 229 6.40 -12.00 22.10
CA THR A 229 7.59 -12.14 21.26
C THR A 229 7.28 -12.65 19.86
N HIS A 230 6.00 -12.64 19.49
CA HIS A 230 5.52 -13.02 18.17
C HIS A 230 4.36 -12.09 17.80
N VAL A 231 4.40 -11.51 16.62
CA VAL A 231 3.33 -10.67 16.08
C VAL A 231 2.91 -11.15 14.71
N GLN A 232 1.59 -11.27 14.52
CA GLN A 232 0.99 -11.57 13.22
C GLN A 232 0.35 -10.32 12.65
N GLY A 233 0.41 -10.20 11.32
CA GLY A 233 -0.24 -9.14 10.57
C GLY A 233 -0.24 -9.45 9.09
N THR A 234 -0.76 -8.55 8.29
CA THR A 234 -0.79 -8.67 6.84
C THR A 234 -0.14 -7.47 6.18
N ALA A 235 0.47 -7.68 5.03
CA ALA A 235 0.91 -6.57 4.20
C ALA A 235 -0.27 -5.62 3.95
N ASN A 236 -0.03 -4.32 4.12
CA ASN A 236 -1.02 -3.25 3.94
C ASN A 236 -2.31 -3.41 4.76
N GLY A 237 -2.30 -4.24 5.80
CA GLY A 237 -3.46 -4.47 6.65
C GLY A 237 -4.61 -5.24 5.99
N TYR A 238 -4.35 -6.01 4.93
CA TYR A 238 -5.39 -6.76 4.23
C TYR A 238 -6.11 -7.78 5.12
N GLY A 239 -7.37 -8.10 4.79
CA GLY A 239 -8.17 -9.09 5.50
C GLY A 239 -9.65 -8.84 5.44
N GLU A 240 -10.41 -9.67 6.14
CA GLU A 240 -11.86 -9.50 6.29
C GLU A 240 -12.22 -8.21 7.03
N ARG A 241 -13.43 -7.68 6.81
CA ARG A 241 -13.96 -6.48 7.45
C ARG A 241 -13.00 -5.29 7.23
N PRO A 242 -12.51 -4.54 8.23
CA PRO A 242 -11.52 -3.47 8.02
C PRO A 242 -10.07 -3.99 7.92
N GLY A 243 -9.85 -5.32 7.97
CA GLY A 243 -8.54 -5.96 7.82
C GLY A 243 -7.87 -6.34 9.13
N ASN A 244 -6.59 -6.69 9.02
CA ASN A 244 -5.67 -7.07 10.07
C ASN A 244 -4.78 -5.90 10.52
N ALA A 245 -3.90 -6.15 11.48
CA ALA A 245 -2.79 -5.25 11.76
C ALA A 245 -1.93 -5.06 10.51
N ASP A 246 -1.73 -3.80 10.09
CA ASP A 246 -0.80 -3.47 9.01
C ASP A 246 0.63 -3.79 9.44
N LEU A 247 1.21 -4.81 8.82
CA LEU A 247 2.51 -5.33 9.20
C LEU A 247 3.63 -4.30 9.01
N PHE A 248 3.55 -3.43 7.99
CA PHE A 248 4.54 -2.37 7.79
C PHE A 248 4.50 -1.35 8.93
N ALA A 249 3.31 -0.96 9.37
CA ALA A 249 3.16 -0.05 10.50
C ALA A 249 3.61 -0.70 11.83
N VAL A 250 3.36 -1.99 12.02
CA VAL A 250 3.84 -2.76 13.18
C VAL A 250 5.37 -2.81 13.18
N ILE A 251 6.01 -3.18 12.06
CA ILE A 251 7.48 -3.23 11.92
C ILE A 251 8.10 -1.86 12.19
N GLY A 252 7.56 -0.80 11.58
CA GLY A 252 8.04 0.57 11.81
C GLY A 252 7.92 0.99 13.28
N GLY A 253 6.82 0.62 13.97
CA GLY A 253 6.65 0.84 15.40
C GLY A 253 7.68 0.10 16.26
N LEU A 254 7.92 -1.17 15.97
CA LEU A 254 8.89 -2.00 16.69
C LEU A 254 10.33 -1.49 16.53
N GLU A 255 10.78 -1.29 15.29
CA GLU A 255 12.16 -0.91 14.98
C GLU A 255 12.46 0.53 15.42
N LEU A 256 11.60 1.48 15.03
CA LEU A 256 11.89 2.92 15.12
C LEU A 256 11.44 3.57 16.41
N LYS A 257 10.48 2.96 17.14
CA LYS A 257 9.91 3.54 18.36
C LYS A 257 10.19 2.71 19.61
N MET A 258 10.18 1.39 19.49
CA MET A 258 10.45 0.49 20.63
C MET A 258 11.89 -0.02 20.66
N GLY A 259 12.71 0.27 19.63
CA GLY A 259 14.10 -0.19 19.53
C GLY A 259 14.21 -1.72 19.49
N ARG A 260 13.17 -2.40 19.04
CA ARG A 260 13.13 -3.85 18.94
C ARG A 260 13.39 -4.28 17.50
N ARG A 261 14.47 -5.01 17.27
CA ARG A 261 14.79 -5.55 15.95
C ARG A 261 13.69 -6.54 15.52
N ALA A 262 13.01 -6.21 14.44
CA ALA A 262 11.95 -7.01 13.84
C ALA A 262 12.38 -7.66 12.51
N LEU A 263 13.32 -7.03 11.80
CA LEU A 263 13.87 -7.47 10.53
C LEU A 263 15.40 -7.67 10.60
N PRO A 264 15.99 -8.41 9.65
CA PRO A 264 17.44 -8.42 9.46
C PRO A 264 17.98 -7.02 9.16
N GLU A 265 19.26 -6.78 9.47
CA GLU A 265 19.92 -5.50 9.22
C GLU A 265 19.90 -5.17 7.71
N GLY A 266 19.55 -3.93 7.38
CA GLY A 266 19.49 -3.43 6.00
C GLY A 266 18.18 -3.71 5.26
N CYS A 267 17.21 -4.40 5.87
CA CYS A 267 15.93 -4.72 5.21
C CYS A 267 14.85 -3.63 5.39
N LEU A 268 14.96 -2.78 6.41
CA LEU A 268 13.94 -1.76 6.69
C LEU A 268 13.69 -0.79 5.51
N PRO A 269 14.70 -0.36 4.72
CA PRO A 269 14.48 0.49 3.54
C PRO A 269 13.67 -0.18 2.40
N GLU A 270 13.46 -1.50 2.45
CA GLU A 270 12.65 -2.20 1.46
C GLU A 270 11.13 -2.08 1.71
N MET A 271 10.71 -1.53 2.85
CA MET A 271 9.31 -1.53 3.27
C MET A 271 8.38 -0.91 2.23
N MET A 272 8.69 0.29 1.73
CA MET A 272 7.84 0.97 0.76
C MET A 272 7.75 0.17 -0.56
N ARG A 273 8.90 -0.26 -1.09
CA ARG A 273 8.94 -1.04 -2.33
C ARG A 273 8.12 -2.32 -2.23
N VAL A 274 8.26 -3.06 -1.14
CA VAL A 274 7.53 -4.33 -0.93
C VAL A 274 6.04 -4.08 -0.72
N ALA A 275 5.66 -3.04 0.03
CA ALA A 275 4.26 -2.67 0.23
C ALA A 275 3.56 -2.38 -1.10
N HIS A 276 4.20 -1.60 -1.96
CA HIS A 276 3.70 -1.22 -3.28
C HIS A 276 3.61 -2.43 -4.22
N ALA A 277 4.67 -3.22 -4.32
CA ALA A 277 4.69 -4.41 -5.18
C ALA A 277 3.61 -5.44 -4.78
N ILE A 278 3.34 -5.62 -3.48
CA ILE A 278 2.25 -6.48 -3.02
C ILE A 278 0.88 -5.89 -3.38
N ALA A 279 0.70 -4.56 -3.28
CA ALA A 279 -0.54 -3.89 -3.69
C ALA A 279 -0.82 -4.07 -5.19
N ASP A 280 0.21 -3.94 -6.02
CA ASP A 280 0.12 -4.16 -7.48
C ASP A 280 -0.28 -5.62 -7.80
N ILE A 281 0.38 -6.60 -7.17
CA ILE A 281 0.02 -8.03 -7.36
C ILE A 281 -1.41 -8.30 -6.88
N ALA A 282 -1.83 -7.67 -5.77
CA ALA A 282 -3.17 -7.80 -5.23
C ALA A 282 -4.24 -7.05 -6.04
N ASN A 283 -3.84 -6.27 -7.05
CA ASN A 283 -4.69 -5.35 -7.80
C ASN A 283 -5.52 -4.42 -6.88
N LYS A 284 -4.85 -3.90 -5.84
CA LYS A 284 -5.43 -2.95 -4.89
C LYS A 284 -4.79 -1.59 -5.04
N ALA A 285 -5.63 -0.56 -5.09
CA ALA A 285 -5.13 0.81 -5.03
C ALA A 285 -4.38 1.02 -3.71
N GLN A 286 -3.15 1.54 -3.80
CA GLN A 286 -2.37 1.85 -2.63
C GLN A 286 -2.98 3.03 -1.88
N ASN A 287 -2.98 2.96 -0.54
CA ASN A 287 -3.34 4.11 0.28
C ASN A 287 -2.16 5.10 0.32
N PRO A 288 -2.25 6.27 -0.34
CA PRO A 288 -1.14 7.22 -0.36
C PRO A 288 -0.78 7.76 1.02
N GLN A 289 -1.68 7.70 2.00
CA GLN A 289 -1.48 8.16 3.38
C GLN A 289 -1.17 7.03 4.36
N GLN A 290 -0.89 5.81 3.88
CA GLN A 290 -0.51 4.70 4.74
C GLN A 290 0.74 5.03 5.55
N ALA A 291 0.73 4.74 6.84
CA ALA A 291 1.86 5.03 7.71
C ALA A 291 3.16 4.38 7.19
N TYR A 292 4.26 5.14 7.20
CA TYR A 292 5.59 4.80 6.72
C TYR A 292 5.73 4.57 5.21
N VAL A 293 4.84 3.84 4.56
CA VAL A 293 5.01 3.32 3.20
C VAL A 293 4.17 4.02 2.13
N GLY A 294 3.16 4.81 2.52
CA GLY A 294 2.38 5.60 1.56
C GLY A 294 3.21 6.73 0.96
N VAL A 295 2.99 7.04 -0.31
CA VAL A 295 3.70 8.12 -1.04
C VAL A 295 3.51 9.51 -0.41
N SER A 296 2.50 9.68 0.43
CA SER A 296 2.22 10.93 1.16
C SER A 296 2.47 10.83 2.67
N ALA A 297 3.06 9.72 3.15
CA ALA A 297 3.31 9.52 4.58
C ALA A 297 4.24 10.59 5.18
N PHE A 298 5.12 11.18 4.35
CA PHE A 298 6.06 12.24 4.71
C PHE A 298 5.85 13.49 3.85
N ALA A 299 4.62 13.75 3.42
CA ALA A 299 4.27 14.91 2.63
C ALA A 299 3.87 16.10 3.53
N HIS A 300 4.41 17.28 3.25
CA HIS A 300 4.13 18.51 3.98
C HIS A 300 3.53 19.56 3.07
N LYS A 301 2.44 20.19 3.50
CA LYS A 301 1.66 21.16 2.73
C LYS A 301 1.71 22.58 3.34
N ALA A 302 1.69 22.69 4.66
CA ALA A 302 1.61 23.97 5.34
C ALA A 302 2.93 24.76 5.27
N GLY A 303 2.83 26.07 4.95
CA GLY A 303 4.00 26.93 4.84
C GLY A 303 4.82 27.05 6.15
N LEU A 304 4.17 26.95 7.31
CA LEU A 304 4.85 26.91 8.61
C LEU A 304 5.73 25.67 8.75
N HIS A 305 5.22 24.50 8.34
CA HIS A 305 5.97 23.24 8.33
C HIS A 305 7.18 23.35 7.39
N ALA A 306 6.96 23.82 6.16
CA ALA A 306 8.04 23.99 5.19
C ALA A 306 9.14 24.93 5.69
N SER A 307 8.77 26.00 6.40
CA SER A 307 9.74 26.94 7.00
C SER A 307 10.63 26.27 8.05
N ALA A 308 10.06 25.41 8.89
CA ALA A 308 10.81 24.68 9.91
C ALA A 308 11.66 23.56 9.28
N ILE A 309 11.11 22.81 8.33
CA ILE A 309 11.80 21.72 7.59
C ILE A 309 13.03 22.28 6.84
N LYS A 310 12.93 23.51 6.32
CA LYS A 310 14.07 24.19 5.68
C LYS A 310 15.25 24.38 6.65
N VAL A 311 14.98 24.51 7.96
CA VAL A 311 16.00 24.61 9.02
C VAL A 311 16.49 23.21 9.40
N SER A 312 15.58 22.30 9.74
CA SER A 312 15.87 20.90 10.02
C SER A 312 14.63 20.04 9.73
N PRO A 313 14.75 18.97 8.90
CA PRO A 313 13.64 18.05 8.63
C PRO A 313 13.07 17.40 9.91
N ASP A 314 13.91 17.14 10.92
CA ASP A 314 13.53 16.48 12.18
C ASP A 314 12.51 17.28 13.00
N LEU A 315 12.30 18.57 12.68
CA LEU A 315 11.32 19.39 13.38
C LEU A 315 9.88 18.96 13.08
N TYR A 316 9.66 18.26 11.95
CA TYR A 316 8.33 17.80 11.53
C TYR A 316 8.27 16.36 11.03
N ASN A 317 9.41 15.69 10.91
CA ASN A 317 9.46 14.26 10.63
C ASN A 317 9.81 13.50 11.90
N HIS A 318 9.03 12.48 12.22
CA HIS A 318 9.29 11.64 13.38
C HIS A 318 10.43 10.62 13.16
N VAL A 319 10.88 10.49 11.92
CA VAL A 319 11.99 9.65 11.43
C VAL A 319 12.42 10.17 10.06
N ASP A 320 13.66 9.90 9.66
CA ASP A 320 14.12 10.10 8.29
C ASP A 320 13.37 9.14 7.35
N PRO A 321 12.61 9.64 6.35
CA PRO A 321 11.86 8.80 5.42
C PRO A 321 12.71 7.73 4.72
N ALA A 322 13.96 8.02 4.41
CA ALA A 322 14.87 7.10 3.73
C ALA A 322 15.11 5.80 4.50
N VAL A 323 14.95 5.82 5.84
CA VAL A 323 15.10 4.63 6.69
C VAL A 323 14.07 3.55 6.35
N VAL A 324 12.89 3.93 5.84
CA VAL A 324 11.81 3.04 5.43
C VAL A 324 11.64 2.96 3.91
N GLY A 325 12.63 3.50 3.15
CA GLY A 325 12.62 3.52 1.69
C GLY A 325 11.65 4.53 1.08
N ASN A 326 11.22 5.52 1.86
CA ASN A 326 10.32 6.60 1.42
C ASN A 326 11.09 7.92 1.28
N ASP A 327 10.42 8.93 0.73
CA ASP A 327 10.96 10.27 0.53
C ASP A 327 10.07 11.34 1.17
N MET A 328 10.69 12.45 1.57
CA MET A 328 9.95 13.62 1.99
C MET A 328 9.47 14.41 0.77
N ARG A 329 8.20 14.82 0.77
CA ARG A 329 7.61 15.61 -0.32
C ARG A 329 7.07 16.94 0.19
N ILE A 330 7.31 18.00 -0.55
CA ILE A 330 6.71 19.32 -0.29
C ILE A 330 5.61 19.56 -1.32
N LEU A 331 4.39 19.72 -0.83
CA LEU A 331 3.23 20.04 -1.66
C LEU A 331 3.06 21.56 -1.75
N VAL A 332 2.90 22.05 -2.97
CA VAL A 332 2.68 23.49 -3.22
C VAL A 332 1.20 23.75 -3.47
N THR A 333 0.62 24.67 -2.68
CA THR A 333 -0.80 25.05 -2.74
C THR A 333 -0.95 26.53 -2.37
N GLU A 334 -2.19 27.03 -2.29
CA GLU A 334 -2.49 28.37 -1.77
C GLU A 334 -1.93 28.63 -0.36
N MET A 335 -1.68 27.56 0.40
CA MET A 335 -1.03 27.64 1.72
C MET A 335 0.49 27.73 1.64
N ALA A 336 1.07 27.62 0.45
CA ALA A 336 2.51 27.66 0.26
C ALA A 336 3.06 29.06 0.53
N GLY A 337 4.12 29.10 1.33
CA GLY A 337 4.95 30.27 1.51
C GLY A 337 6.23 30.18 0.66
N ARG A 338 7.12 31.20 0.82
CA ARG A 338 8.41 31.21 0.12
C ARG A 338 9.25 29.94 0.35
N ALA A 339 9.26 29.42 1.60
CA ALA A 339 9.99 28.22 1.94
C ALA A 339 9.49 26.98 1.19
N SER A 340 8.17 26.83 1.02
CA SER A 340 7.57 25.73 0.25
C SER A 340 8.03 25.79 -1.22
N VAL A 341 7.97 26.96 -1.84
CA VAL A 341 8.39 27.16 -3.25
C VAL A 341 9.89 26.89 -3.42
N GLU A 342 10.74 27.35 -2.48
CA GLU A 342 12.18 27.10 -2.53
C GLU A 342 12.53 25.61 -2.33
N LEU A 343 11.87 24.93 -1.40
CA LEU A 343 12.07 23.51 -1.16
C LEU A 343 11.62 22.69 -2.36
N LYS A 344 10.43 22.98 -2.91
CA LYS A 344 9.91 22.29 -4.10
C LYS A 344 10.76 22.57 -5.34
N GLY A 345 11.22 23.82 -5.53
CA GLY A 345 12.17 24.15 -6.59
C GLY A 345 13.44 23.31 -6.51
N ARG A 346 13.98 23.13 -5.31
CA ARG A 346 15.18 22.32 -5.08
C ARG A 346 14.91 20.82 -5.37
N GLU A 347 13.72 20.30 -4.99
CA GLU A 347 13.28 18.94 -5.33
C GLU A 347 13.22 18.73 -6.85
N LEU A 348 12.75 19.75 -7.59
CA LEU A 348 12.67 19.74 -9.05
C LEU A 348 13.98 20.12 -9.78
N GLY A 349 15.08 20.31 -9.03
CA GLY A 349 16.37 20.67 -9.59
C GLY A 349 16.51 22.16 -10.00
N VAL A 350 15.59 23.02 -9.56
CA VAL A 350 15.59 24.46 -9.84
C VAL A 350 16.06 25.23 -8.60
N ASP A 351 17.26 25.84 -8.67
CA ASP A 351 17.78 26.64 -7.56
C ASP A 351 17.16 28.05 -7.54
N LEU A 352 16.30 28.28 -6.56
CA LEU A 352 15.61 29.55 -6.33
C LEU A 352 16.30 30.43 -5.25
N SER A 353 17.37 29.95 -4.61
CA SER A 353 17.98 30.62 -3.46
C SER A 353 18.55 32.01 -3.79
N ALA A 354 19.04 32.21 -5.00
CA ALA A 354 19.59 33.48 -5.48
C ALA A 354 18.54 34.45 -6.07
N ARG A 355 17.26 34.05 -6.11
CA ARG A 355 16.20 34.79 -6.83
C ARG A 355 14.95 35.06 -5.96
N PRO A 356 15.10 35.76 -4.82
CA PRO A 356 13.98 35.95 -3.86
C PRO A 356 12.78 36.70 -4.45
N ASP A 357 12.99 37.55 -5.46
CA ASP A 357 11.89 38.27 -6.15
C ASP A 357 11.08 37.31 -7.01
N ALA A 358 11.72 36.36 -7.71
CA ALA A 358 11.04 35.33 -8.47
C ALA A 358 10.22 34.41 -7.57
N VAL A 359 10.78 34.00 -6.43
CA VAL A 359 10.03 33.21 -5.42
C VAL A 359 8.76 33.92 -5.00
N GLY A 360 8.83 35.24 -4.76
CA GLY A 360 7.64 36.03 -4.44
C GLY A 360 6.57 36.00 -5.55
N ARG A 361 6.98 36.19 -6.80
CA ARG A 361 6.06 36.11 -7.95
C ARG A 361 5.44 34.70 -8.11
N VAL A 362 6.23 33.65 -7.97
CA VAL A 362 5.71 32.27 -7.99
C VAL A 362 4.65 32.05 -6.93
N VAL A 363 4.90 32.48 -5.67
CA VAL A 363 3.92 32.36 -4.58
C VAL A 363 2.60 33.07 -4.93
N GLU A 364 2.66 34.31 -5.39
CA GLU A 364 1.45 35.08 -5.76
C GLU A 364 0.75 34.43 -6.96
N ARG A 365 1.49 33.95 -7.94
CA ARG A 365 0.92 33.29 -9.12
C ARG A 365 0.22 31.97 -8.77
N VAL A 366 0.82 31.14 -7.92
CA VAL A 366 0.19 29.91 -7.40
C VAL A 366 -1.11 30.23 -6.70
N LYS A 367 -1.12 31.19 -5.77
CA LYS A 367 -2.34 31.58 -5.05
C LYS A 367 -3.45 32.06 -5.99
N ALA A 368 -3.11 32.86 -6.98
CA ALA A 368 -4.09 33.35 -7.96
C ALA A 368 -4.68 32.19 -8.78
N LEU A 369 -3.83 31.30 -9.29
CA LEU A 369 -4.27 30.15 -10.07
C LEU A 369 -5.10 29.16 -9.23
N GLU A 370 -4.73 28.91 -7.98
CA GLU A 370 -5.52 28.01 -7.11
C GLU A 370 -6.87 28.62 -6.71
N ALA A 371 -6.97 29.94 -6.58
CA ALA A 371 -8.25 30.61 -6.41
C ALA A 371 -9.18 30.39 -7.62
N ASP A 372 -8.61 30.26 -8.82
CA ASP A 372 -9.33 29.95 -10.06
C ASP A 372 -9.56 28.42 -10.26
N GLY A 373 -9.16 27.58 -9.29
CA GLY A 373 -9.42 26.15 -9.28
C GLY A 373 -8.26 25.27 -9.73
N TRP A 374 -7.09 25.81 -10.03
CA TRP A 374 -5.89 25.01 -10.28
C TRP A 374 -5.46 24.23 -9.02
N SER A 375 -4.63 23.21 -9.19
CA SER A 375 -4.01 22.50 -8.08
C SER A 375 -2.69 21.90 -8.52
N PHE A 376 -1.63 22.27 -7.85
CA PHE A 376 -0.29 21.81 -8.16
C PHE A 376 0.15 20.62 -7.30
N GLU A 377 -0.69 20.14 -6.37
CA GLU A 377 -0.36 19.01 -5.47
C GLU A 377 0.06 17.73 -6.20
N ALA A 378 -0.60 17.46 -7.33
CA ALA A 378 -0.34 16.30 -8.16
C ALA A 378 0.23 16.67 -9.54
N ALA A 379 0.53 17.96 -9.79
CA ALA A 379 0.92 18.47 -11.11
C ALA A 379 2.29 19.16 -11.04
N ASP A 380 3.30 18.40 -10.61
CA ASP A 380 4.68 18.88 -10.44
C ASP A 380 5.25 19.44 -11.75
N ALA A 381 4.89 18.86 -12.89
CA ALA A 381 5.35 19.34 -14.19
C ALA A 381 4.77 20.72 -14.54
N SER A 382 3.48 20.95 -14.35
CA SER A 382 2.89 22.30 -14.53
C SER A 382 3.48 23.32 -13.54
N PHE A 383 3.77 22.89 -12.30
CA PHE A 383 4.43 23.76 -11.33
C PHE A 383 5.85 24.12 -11.78
N GLU A 384 6.64 23.17 -12.27
CA GLU A 384 7.99 23.45 -12.76
C GLU A 384 7.98 24.39 -13.97
N LEU A 385 7.06 24.20 -14.92
CA LEU A 385 6.88 25.11 -16.05
C LEU A 385 6.54 26.54 -15.59
N LEU A 386 5.68 26.67 -14.59
CA LEU A 386 5.33 27.95 -13.99
C LEU A 386 6.56 28.61 -13.35
N VAL A 387 7.33 27.87 -12.56
CA VAL A 387 8.56 28.38 -11.91
C VAL A 387 9.57 28.86 -12.95
N ARG A 388 9.87 28.06 -13.96
CA ARG A 388 10.82 28.41 -15.02
C ARG A 388 10.37 29.65 -15.81
N THR A 389 9.07 29.77 -16.08
CA THR A 389 8.49 30.95 -16.71
C THR A 389 8.69 32.21 -15.86
N GLU A 390 8.44 32.15 -14.56
CA GLU A 390 8.63 33.28 -13.64
C GLU A 390 10.10 33.64 -13.41
N LEU A 391 11.02 32.69 -13.63
CA LEU A 391 12.46 32.94 -13.64
C LEU A 391 12.92 33.66 -14.91
N GLY A 392 12.08 33.74 -15.95
CA GLY A 392 12.45 34.24 -17.27
C GLY A 392 13.42 33.32 -17.97
N GLU A 393 13.50 32.05 -17.55
CA GLU A 393 14.19 31.04 -18.32
C GLU A 393 13.44 30.87 -19.63
N ALA A 394 14.18 30.75 -20.73
CA ALA A 394 13.57 30.36 -22.00
C ALA A 394 13.07 28.90 -21.87
N VAL A 395 11.93 28.73 -21.23
CA VAL A 395 11.11 27.53 -21.42
C VAL A 395 10.71 27.63 -22.88
N GLY A 396 11.49 27.03 -23.79
CA GLY A 396 11.25 27.16 -25.21
C GLY A 396 9.77 26.86 -25.46
N GLU A 397 9.04 27.82 -26.02
CA GLU A 397 7.71 27.49 -26.51
C GLU A 397 7.89 26.57 -27.74
N PRO A 398 7.81 25.24 -27.58
CA PRO A 398 8.02 24.33 -28.70
C PRO A 398 6.99 24.59 -29.79
N PHE A 399 5.87 25.18 -29.43
CA PHE A 399 4.82 25.62 -30.32
C PHE A 399 3.99 26.74 -29.71
N ARG A 400 3.33 27.51 -30.55
CA ARG A 400 2.32 28.51 -30.17
C ARG A 400 1.01 28.18 -30.85
N LEU A 401 -0.05 27.96 -30.08
CA LEU A 401 -1.39 27.72 -30.61
C LEU A 401 -1.93 28.93 -31.36
N GLU A 402 -2.48 28.72 -32.56
CA GLU A 402 -3.30 29.69 -33.29
C GLU A 402 -4.79 29.42 -33.01
N SER A 403 -5.23 28.20 -33.22
CA SER A 403 -6.59 27.74 -32.91
C SER A 403 -6.69 26.23 -32.95
N TYR A 404 -7.70 25.68 -32.28
CA TYR A 404 -8.12 24.31 -32.51
C TYR A 404 -9.63 24.23 -32.73
N ARG A 405 -10.05 23.12 -33.35
CA ARG A 405 -11.46 22.77 -33.53
C ARG A 405 -11.61 21.27 -33.27
N VAL A 406 -12.65 20.90 -32.49
CA VAL A 406 -13.00 19.51 -32.20
C VAL A 406 -14.45 19.29 -32.64
N ILE A 407 -14.68 18.21 -33.41
CA ILE A 407 -16.00 17.80 -33.86
C ILE A 407 -16.24 16.41 -33.32
N VAL A 408 -17.41 16.23 -32.69
CA VAL A 408 -17.91 14.92 -32.28
C VAL A 408 -19.20 14.65 -33.04
N GLU A 409 -19.19 13.62 -33.88
CA GLU A 409 -20.30 13.23 -34.71
C GLU A 409 -20.86 11.88 -34.25
N ARG A 410 -22.14 11.82 -33.95
CA ARG A 410 -22.84 10.55 -33.75
C ARG A 410 -23.61 10.22 -35.03
N ARG A 411 -23.26 9.10 -35.66
CA ARG A 411 -23.87 8.61 -36.89
C ARG A 411 -25.15 7.80 -36.61
N GLU A 412 -25.97 7.62 -37.65
CA GLU A 412 -27.23 6.86 -37.55
C GLU A 412 -27.02 5.40 -37.12
N ASP A 413 -25.88 4.80 -37.49
CA ASP A 413 -25.49 3.44 -37.09
C ASP A 413 -25.02 3.33 -35.64
N GLY A 414 -25.08 4.43 -34.87
CA GLY A 414 -24.69 4.51 -33.45
C GLY A 414 -23.20 4.73 -33.22
N ARG A 415 -22.35 4.73 -34.25
CA ARG A 415 -20.92 5.05 -34.10
C ARG A 415 -20.75 6.51 -33.73
N VAL A 416 -19.81 6.77 -32.83
CA VAL A 416 -19.35 8.11 -32.46
C VAL A 416 -17.93 8.28 -33.00
N VAL A 417 -17.72 9.33 -33.78
CA VAL A 417 -16.42 9.69 -34.35
C VAL A 417 -16.01 11.05 -33.79
N SER A 418 -14.78 11.17 -33.36
CA SER A 418 -14.21 12.44 -32.92
C SER A 418 -13.05 12.82 -33.85
N GLU A 419 -13.06 14.06 -34.34
CA GLU A 419 -12.02 14.65 -35.15
C GLU A 419 -11.56 15.97 -34.57
N ALA A 420 -10.27 16.22 -34.50
CA ALA A 420 -9.71 17.50 -34.11
C ALA A 420 -8.80 18.06 -35.22
N THR A 421 -8.88 19.39 -35.43
CA THR A 421 -7.94 20.15 -36.26
C THR A 421 -7.20 21.13 -35.37
N VAL A 422 -5.88 21.08 -35.34
CA VAL A 422 -5.02 22.02 -34.61
C VAL A 422 -4.26 22.89 -35.61
N LYS A 423 -4.24 24.19 -35.38
CA LYS A 423 -3.42 25.17 -36.08
C LYS A 423 -2.43 25.77 -35.10
N LEU A 424 -1.15 25.63 -35.38
CA LEU A 424 -0.10 26.12 -34.50
C LEU A 424 1.11 26.62 -35.27
N HIS A 425 2.00 27.31 -34.58
CA HIS A 425 3.31 27.70 -35.09
C HIS A 425 4.40 26.95 -34.32
N ALA A 426 5.30 26.28 -35.00
CA ALA A 426 6.48 25.64 -34.43
C ALA A 426 7.70 25.90 -35.31
N LYS A 427 8.84 26.21 -34.70
CA LYS A 427 10.11 26.54 -35.41
C LYS A 427 9.97 27.56 -36.56
N GLY A 428 9.04 28.53 -36.37
CA GLY A 428 8.79 29.59 -37.35
C GLY A 428 7.80 29.22 -38.47
N GLU A 429 7.33 28.00 -38.55
CA GLU A 429 6.37 27.53 -39.54
C GLU A 429 4.95 27.45 -38.98
N ARG A 430 3.96 27.76 -39.82
CA ARG A 430 2.54 27.58 -39.52
C ARG A 430 2.11 26.17 -39.95
N ILE A 431 1.62 25.39 -39.01
CA ILE A 431 1.24 24.00 -39.23
C ILE A 431 -0.27 23.85 -39.02
N VAL A 432 -0.90 23.04 -39.86
CA VAL A 432 -2.30 22.62 -39.70
C VAL A 432 -2.30 21.10 -39.73
N ALA A 433 -2.75 20.48 -38.65
CA ALA A 433 -2.81 19.02 -38.54
C ALA A 433 -4.18 18.58 -38.05
N THR A 434 -4.57 17.38 -38.46
CA THR A 434 -5.83 16.72 -38.02
C THR A 434 -5.52 15.41 -37.33
N GLY A 435 -6.41 15.04 -36.41
CA GLY A 435 -6.36 13.76 -35.71
C GLY A 435 -7.76 13.20 -35.49
N GLU A 436 -7.94 11.90 -35.73
CA GLU A 436 -9.15 11.18 -35.37
C GLU A 436 -8.90 10.36 -34.09
N GLY A 437 -9.91 10.24 -33.24
CA GLY A 437 -9.80 9.51 -31.97
C GLY A 437 -11.11 8.91 -31.49
N ASN A 438 -11.02 8.08 -30.45
CA ASN A 438 -12.18 7.48 -29.78
C ASN A 438 -12.98 8.49 -28.92
N GLY A 439 -12.45 9.70 -28.76
CA GLY A 439 -13.08 10.80 -28.05
C GLY A 439 -12.41 12.13 -28.37
N PRO A 440 -13.01 13.28 -27.96
CA PRO A 440 -12.55 14.62 -28.32
C PRO A 440 -11.11 14.91 -27.86
N VAL A 441 -10.73 14.46 -26.67
CA VAL A 441 -9.39 14.67 -26.10
C VAL A 441 -8.34 13.82 -26.82
N ASN A 442 -8.66 12.55 -27.13
CA ASN A 442 -7.77 11.68 -27.89
C ASN A 442 -7.55 12.19 -29.33
N ALA A 443 -8.60 12.71 -29.98
CA ALA A 443 -8.47 13.32 -31.28
C ALA A 443 -7.57 14.58 -31.23
N LEU A 444 -7.71 15.41 -30.18
CA LEU A 444 -6.91 16.60 -29.97
C LEU A 444 -5.43 16.28 -29.69
N ASP A 445 -5.15 15.29 -28.84
CA ASP A 445 -3.79 14.80 -28.57
C ASP A 445 -3.12 14.29 -29.86
N ARG A 446 -3.83 13.48 -30.64
CA ARG A 446 -3.32 12.98 -31.93
C ARG A 446 -3.04 14.10 -32.94
N ALA A 447 -3.90 15.11 -33.03
CA ALA A 447 -3.69 16.25 -33.89
C ALA A 447 -2.44 17.06 -33.46
N LEU A 448 -2.28 17.29 -32.15
CA LEU A 448 -1.11 17.98 -31.58
C LEU A 448 0.19 17.21 -31.85
N ARG A 449 0.20 15.91 -31.59
CA ARG A 449 1.37 15.05 -31.87
C ARG A 449 1.71 15.02 -33.36
N SER A 450 0.73 14.80 -34.23
CA SER A 450 0.92 14.82 -35.69
C SER A 450 1.52 16.14 -36.19
N ALA A 451 1.20 17.26 -35.54
CA ALA A 451 1.77 18.55 -35.89
C ALA A 451 3.24 18.69 -35.43
N LEU A 452 3.61 18.10 -34.31
CA LEU A 452 4.90 18.35 -33.64
C LEU A 452 5.95 17.24 -33.86
N GLU A 453 5.55 15.99 -34.05
CA GLU A 453 6.47 14.84 -34.23
C GLU A 453 7.53 15.06 -35.35
N PRO A 454 7.21 15.72 -36.49
CA PRO A 454 8.24 16.01 -37.52
C PRO A 454 9.37 16.90 -37.01
N TYR A 455 9.12 17.70 -35.97
CA TYR A 455 10.09 18.64 -35.41
C TYR A 455 10.69 18.13 -34.09
N HIS A 456 10.00 17.19 -33.41
CA HIS A 456 10.32 16.62 -32.10
C HIS A 456 10.08 15.10 -32.10
N PRO A 457 10.98 14.29 -32.66
CA PRO A 457 10.79 12.84 -32.78
C PRO A 457 10.61 12.10 -31.44
N THR A 458 11.08 12.67 -30.34
CA THR A 458 10.93 12.10 -28.98
C THR A 458 9.48 12.00 -28.55
N LEU A 459 8.57 12.82 -29.13
CA LEU A 459 7.14 12.75 -28.86
C LEU A 459 6.53 11.38 -29.20
N ALA A 460 7.09 10.65 -30.16
CA ALA A 460 6.62 9.30 -30.50
C ALA A 460 6.73 8.30 -29.33
N GLY A 461 7.66 8.54 -28.41
CA GLY A 461 7.83 7.73 -27.20
C GLY A 461 6.95 8.14 -26.02
N MET A 462 6.29 9.28 -26.10
CA MET A 462 5.45 9.79 -25.00
C MET A 462 4.02 9.28 -25.14
N GLN A 463 3.42 8.83 -24.05
CA GLN A 463 2.05 8.34 -24.02
C GLN A 463 1.30 8.92 -22.82
N LEU A 464 0.03 9.23 -23.00
CA LEU A 464 -0.88 9.57 -21.92
C LEU A 464 -1.19 8.28 -21.16
N THR A 465 -0.85 8.22 -19.88
CA THR A 465 -1.01 7.05 -19.00
C THR A 465 -2.26 7.15 -18.14
N ASP A 466 -2.65 8.37 -17.73
CA ASP A 466 -3.89 8.58 -16.95
C ASP A 466 -4.55 9.93 -17.30
N TYR A 467 -5.87 9.98 -17.17
CA TYR A 467 -6.68 11.17 -17.45
C TYR A 467 -7.81 11.30 -16.43
N LYS A 468 -7.73 12.34 -15.59
CA LYS A 468 -8.71 12.59 -14.53
C LYS A 468 -9.41 13.92 -14.74
N VAL A 469 -10.74 13.92 -14.61
CA VAL A 469 -11.59 15.11 -14.73
C VAL A 469 -12.37 15.31 -13.44
N ARG A 470 -12.34 16.53 -12.91
CA ARG A 470 -13.10 16.89 -11.72
C ARG A 470 -13.89 18.18 -11.94
N ILE A 471 -15.17 18.16 -11.65
CA ILE A 471 -16.02 19.34 -11.55
C ILE A 471 -15.77 20.00 -10.20
N LEU A 472 -15.39 21.28 -10.18
CA LEU A 472 -14.98 22.00 -8.97
C LEU A 472 -16.16 22.60 -8.19
N ASP A 473 -17.21 23.07 -8.89
CA ASP A 473 -18.45 23.55 -8.27
C ASP A 473 -19.68 22.90 -8.91
N GLY A 474 -20.11 21.80 -8.31
CA GLY A 474 -21.26 21.02 -8.79
C GLY A 474 -22.61 21.75 -8.69
N ARG A 475 -22.68 22.91 -8.03
CA ARG A 475 -23.92 23.71 -7.94
C ARG A 475 -24.26 24.42 -9.24
N HIS A 476 -23.29 24.63 -10.11
CA HIS A 476 -23.46 25.28 -11.42
C HIS A 476 -23.71 24.29 -12.56
N GLY A 477 -23.82 22.99 -12.29
CA GLY A 477 -24.14 21.97 -13.29
C GLY A 477 -23.13 21.95 -14.45
N THR A 478 -23.62 22.15 -15.67
CA THR A 478 -22.80 22.14 -16.90
C THR A 478 -21.95 23.38 -17.08
N ASP A 479 -22.19 24.44 -16.32
CA ASP A 479 -21.39 25.70 -16.36
C ASP A 479 -20.27 25.72 -15.31
N ALA A 480 -20.11 24.60 -14.58
CA ALA A 480 -19.09 24.49 -13.55
C ALA A 480 -17.68 24.47 -14.13
N VAL A 481 -16.74 25.07 -13.41
CA VAL A 481 -15.32 24.99 -13.75
C VAL A 481 -14.84 23.54 -13.62
N THR A 482 -14.08 23.10 -14.60
CA THR A 482 -13.55 21.73 -14.68
C THR A 482 -12.04 21.78 -14.56
N ARG A 483 -11.49 20.93 -13.70
CA ARG A 483 -10.06 20.64 -13.59
C ARG A 483 -9.76 19.33 -14.29
N VAL A 484 -8.74 19.32 -15.12
CA VAL A 484 -8.21 18.14 -15.81
C VAL A 484 -6.78 17.91 -15.36
N LEU A 485 -6.47 16.68 -14.97
CA LEU A 485 -5.12 16.20 -14.76
C LEU A 485 -4.78 15.20 -15.89
N VAL A 486 -3.62 15.38 -16.48
CA VAL A 486 -3.06 14.50 -17.50
C VAL A 486 -1.75 13.93 -16.99
N GLU A 487 -1.66 12.62 -16.92
CA GLU A 487 -0.42 11.91 -16.63
C GLU A 487 0.18 11.39 -17.95
N THR A 488 1.45 11.64 -18.15
CA THR A 488 2.18 11.28 -19.38
C THR A 488 3.46 10.57 -19.00
N GLY A 489 3.80 9.51 -19.73
CA GLY A 489 5.04 8.76 -19.57
C GLY A 489 5.82 8.63 -20.87
N ASP A 490 7.16 8.55 -20.81
CA ASP A 490 8.07 8.31 -21.94
C ASP A 490 8.76 6.92 -21.85
N GLY A 491 8.26 6.07 -20.93
CA GLY A 491 8.83 4.75 -20.63
C GLY A 491 10.03 4.78 -19.68
N ARG A 492 10.51 5.98 -19.29
CA ARG A 492 11.60 6.18 -18.31
C ARG A 492 11.13 6.98 -17.10
N ARG A 493 10.29 7.97 -17.32
CA ARG A 493 9.71 8.85 -16.30
C ARG A 493 8.24 9.11 -16.61
N GLU A 494 7.50 9.46 -15.57
CA GLU A 494 6.10 9.90 -15.65
C GLU A 494 5.98 11.30 -15.05
N TRP A 495 5.07 12.09 -15.57
CA TRP A 495 4.79 13.44 -15.08
C TRP A 495 3.33 13.81 -15.25
N THR A 496 2.83 14.60 -14.32
CA THR A 496 1.44 15.04 -14.30
C THR A 496 1.35 16.53 -14.53
N THR A 497 0.39 16.94 -15.38
CA THR A 497 0.07 18.32 -15.69
C THR A 497 -1.39 18.61 -15.40
N VAL A 498 -1.73 19.90 -15.25
CA VAL A 498 -3.06 20.37 -14.90
C VAL A 498 -3.55 21.44 -15.86
N GLY A 499 -4.85 21.40 -16.18
CA GLY A 499 -5.54 22.48 -16.88
C GLY A 499 -6.90 22.75 -16.24
N VAL A 500 -7.31 24.02 -16.20
CA VAL A 500 -8.57 24.45 -15.55
C VAL A 500 -9.31 25.41 -16.45
N HIS A 501 -10.56 25.08 -16.74
CA HIS A 501 -11.45 25.93 -17.52
C HIS A 501 -12.92 25.50 -17.37
N ALA A 502 -13.88 26.37 -17.63
CA ALA A 502 -15.30 26.00 -17.67
C ALA A 502 -15.60 25.03 -18.84
N ASN A 503 -14.86 25.11 -19.95
CA ASN A 503 -14.93 24.16 -21.04
C ASN A 503 -13.92 23.03 -20.82
N VAL A 504 -14.39 21.79 -20.70
CA VAL A 504 -13.56 20.61 -20.46
C VAL A 504 -12.52 20.35 -21.58
N ILE A 505 -12.84 20.71 -22.82
CA ILE A 505 -11.90 20.56 -23.94
C ILE A 505 -10.75 21.56 -23.80
N GLU A 506 -11.03 22.80 -23.40
CA GLU A 506 -10.00 23.79 -23.14
C GLU A 506 -9.15 23.40 -21.93
N ALA A 507 -9.77 22.95 -20.83
CA ALA A 507 -9.04 22.42 -19.68
C ALA A 507 -8.10 21.25 -20.08
N SER A 508 -8.58 20.36 -20.96
CA SER A 508 -7.78 19.24 -21.48
C SER A 508 -6.63 19.73 -22.37
N TRP A 509 -6.90 20.72 -23.22
CA TRP A 509 -5.88 21.34 -24.07
C TRP A 509 -4.73 21.93 -23.24
N LEU A 510 -5.07 22.70 -22.21
CA LEU A 510 -4.06 23.31 -21.31
C LEU A 510 -3.16 22.23 -20.68
N ALA A 511 -3.77 21.18 -20.15
CA ALA A 511 -3.01 20.09 -19.54
C ALA A 511 -2.15 19.32 -20.58
N LEU A 512 -2.67 19.03 -21.78
CA LEU A 512 -1.93 18.37 -22.86
C LEU A 512 -0.78 19.23 -23.38
N ALA A 513 -1.00 20.53 -23.54
CA ALA A 513 0.03 21.47 -23.99
C ALA A 513 1.20 21.51 -23.00
N ASP A 514 0.90 21.64 -21.72
CA ASP A 514 1.90 21.57 -20.65
C ASP A 514 2.63 20.22 -20.65
N ALA A 515 1.91 19.10 -20.85
CA ALA A 515 2.51 17.77 -20.86
C ALA A 515 3.55 17.60 -21.98
N VAL A 516 3.23 18.10 -23.18
CA VAL A 516 4.15 18.10 -24.32
C VAL A 516 5.32 19.05 -24.07
N GLN A 517 5.05 20.26 -23.60
CA GLN A 517 6.09 21.26 -23.32
C GLN A 517 7.09 20.74 -22.28
N TYR A 518 6.57 20.14 -21.18
CA TYR A 518 7.41 19.56 -20.14
C TYR A 518 8.26 18.38 -20.66
N GLY A 519 7.65 17.49 -21.42
CA GLY A 519 8.35 16.36 -22.02
C GLY A 519 9.51 16.78 -22.92
N LEU A 520 9.39 17.92 -23.59
CA LEU A 520 10.41 18.47 -24.50
C LEU A 520 11.48 19.34 -23.79
N LEU A 521 11.34 19.67 -22.51
CA LEU A 521 12.36 20.43 -21.77
C LEU A 521 13.74 19.74 -21.77
N GLY A 522 13.78 18.41 -21.81
CA GLY A 522 15.03 17.63 -21.85
C GLY A 522 15.74 17.62 -23.21
N GLU A 523 15.11 18.09 -24.29
CA GLU A 523 15.75 18.18 -25.63
C GLU A 523 16.60 19.44 -25.82
N ALA A 524 16.38 20.45 -24.97
CA ALA A 524 17.05 21.75 -25.08
C ALA A 524 18.32 21.87 -24.23
N ALA A 525 18.67 20.84 -23.48
CA ALA A 525 19.92 20.67 -22.73
C ALA A 525 20.82 19.68 -23.43
#